data_b040d08d2e8acae2afea3d8430f907a3
#
_entry.id   b040d08d2e8acae2afea3d8430f907a3
#
_cell.length_a   1.000
_cell.length_b   1.000
_cell.length_c   1.000
_cell.angle_alpha   90.00
_cell.angle_beta   90.00
_cell.angle_gamma   90.00
#
_symmetry.space_group_name_H-M   'P 1'
#
loop_
_entity.id
_entity.type
_entity.pdbx_description
1 polymer ?
#
loop_
_entity_poly.entity_id
_entity_poly.type
_entity_poly.pdbx_seq_one_letter_code
_entity_poly.pdbx_strand_id
1 'polypeptide(L)'
;MNSKLLQALRFPVVAIFAFALVKCSDNKAATIPPGDDPVTVKLQPVTTGSYSRNLQYSGLIASNAEARLSFKIGGIISKIYVKEGDRVAKGQLLASLDLTEIDAQVQQATQNVEKSKRDEGRITNLYKDTVASLEQLQNTHTQLSVAAEALRIAQFNRQYAQIRAAEGGAILQKFLNEGEYVAAGTAVLQFNGTEKNDWVVRFGVSDRDWAVLKKGDPAIVTIDAYPDQRFTGLITKMAEGADPVSSTYAVEVTVSPAGRRFAPGLFCTLQLQPSSRQTLTLIPAEALAEGDGKTGYVYTLNADKKTVKKNQVAIAFLQKDKIAVSSGLENVREVITSGVGYLTEKSIVKTVN
;
A
#
# COMPACT_ATOMS: atom_id res chain seq x y z
N MET A 1 -19.29 44.43 43.96
CA MET A 1 -19.84 44.77 45.30
C MET A 1 -19.08 43.91 46.31
N ASN A 2 -18.20 44.60 46.98
CA ASN A 2 -17.80 44.48 48.38
C ASN A 2 -17.34 43.11 48.89
N SER A 3 -16.37 42.94 49.61
CA SER A 3 -15.40 43.77 50.40
C SER A 3 -14.60 42.78 51.19
N LYS A 4 -13.28 42.88 51.19
CA LYS A 4 -12.45 43.50 52.23
C LYS A 4 -12.51 42.86 53.62
N LEU A 5 -11.28 42.66 54.06
CA LEU A 5 -10.72 42.85 55.42
C LEU A 5 -10.76 41.61 56.33
N LEU A 6 -9.80 41.27 57.13
CA LEU A 6 -8.71 41.93 57.87
C LEU A 6 -7.71 40.85 58.25
N GLN A 7 -6.41 41.03 58.09
CA GLN A 7 -5.44 41.58 59.02
C GLN A 7 -5.36 40.96 60.43
N ALA A 8 -4.27 40.28 60.64
CA ALA A 8 -3.20 40.58 61.58
C ALA A 8 -3.32 40.01 63.01
N LEU A 9 -2.33 39.32 63.51
CA LEU A 9 -1.51 39.81 64.63
C LEU A 9 -0.55 38.69 65.15
N ARG A 10 0.72 39.01 65.04
CA ARG A 10 1.80 38.96 66.09
C ARG A 10 2.22 37.61 66.74
N PHE A 11 3.42 37.17 66.42
CA PHE A 11 4.69 36.98 67.22
C PHE A 11 4.61 36.78 68.76
N PRO A 12 5.69 36.23 69.39
CA PRO A 12 6.58 35.10 69.10
C PRO A 12 6.72 34.18 70.34
N VAL A 13 7.25 32.99 70.20
CA VAL A 13 7.88 32.27 71.28
C VAL A 13 9.15 31.62 70.77
N VAL A 14 10.24 32.18 71.21
CA VAL A 14 11.61 31.64 71.21
C VAL A 14 11.66 30.46 72.16
N ALA A 15 12.09 29.30 71.71
CA ALA A 15 12.61 28.27 72.56
C ALA A 15 13.78 27.59 71.86
N ILE A 16 14.94 27.93 72.35
CA ILE A 16 16.24 27.35 72.18
C ILE A 16 16.16 25.85 72.48
N PHE A 17 16.47 25.01 71.49
CA PHE A 17 16.87 23.65 71.76
C PHE A 17 18.18 23.29 71.02
N ALA A 18 19.09 22.83 71.80
CA ALA A 18 20.50 22.66 71.53
C ALA A 18 20.76 21.58 70.43
N PHE A 19 21.66 21.93 69.55
CA PHE A 19 22.84 21.22 69.08
C PHE A 19 22.91 19.73 69.45
N ALA A 20 22.62 18.87 68.50
CA ALA A 20 23.21 17.54 68.35
C ALA A 20 23.76 17.39 66.93
N LEU A 21 25.03 17.68 66.81
CA LEU A 21 25.82 17.34 65.64
C LEU A 21 25.87 15.82 65.46
N VAL A 22 24.99 15.30 64.59
CA VAL A 22 25.21 13.96 64.03
C VAL A 22 26.07 14.14 62.83
N LYS A 23 27.35 13.83 62.96
CA LYS A 23 28.27 13.58 61.87
C LYS A 23 27.63 12.46 61.00
N CYS A 24 27.01 12.79 59.88
CA CYS A 24 26.87 11.85 58.79
C CYS A 24 28.27 11.57 58.27
N SER A 25 28.78 10.41 58.65
CA SER A 25 29.94 9.80 58.05
C SER A 25 29.67 9.71 56.54
N ASP A 26 30.51 10.35 55.75
CA ASP A 26 30.63 10.07 54.34
C ASP A 26 30.89 8.60 54.13
N ASN A 27 29.84 7.84 53.91
CA ASN A 27 29.94 6.51 53.37
C ASN A 27 30.37 6.71 51.91
N LYS A 28 31.66 6.95 51.69
CA LYS A 28 32.26 6.66 50.40
C LYS A 28 31.89 5.23 50.09
N ALA A 29 30.92 5.07 49.17
CA ALA A 29 30.73 3.81 48.51
C ALA A 29 32.10 3.35 48.09
N ALA A 30 32.55 2.28 48.68
CA ALA A 30 33.82 1.67 48.33
C ALA A 30 33.70 1.34 46.84
N THR A 31 34.39 2.16 46.03
CA THR A 31 34.73 1.78 44.67
C THR A 31 35.61 0.54 44.87
N ILE A 32 34.99 -0.63 44.73
CA ILE A 32 35.71 -1.90 44.60
C ILE A 32 36.61 -1.66 43.37
N PRO A 33 37.92 -1.65 43.53
CA PRO A 33 38.80 -1.63 42.38
C PRO A 33 38.41 -2.82 41.52
N PRO A 34 38.38 -2.75 40.17
CA PRO A 34 38.12 -3.89 39.34
C PRO A 34 39.13 -4.97 39.76
N GLY A 35 38.62 -6.02 40.39
CA GLY A 35 39.47 -7.12 40.83
C GLY A 35 40.09 -7.75 39.58
N ASP A 36 41.34 -8.13 39.67
CA ASP A 36 42.10 -8.88 38.63
C ASP A 36 41.53 -10.28 38.36
N ASP A 37 40.33 -10.56 38.88
CA ASP A 37 39.65 -11.82 38.62
C ASP A 37 39.13 -11.91 37.20
N PRO A 38 39.58 -12.85 36.39
CA PRO A 38 39.20 -12.96 35.00
C PRO A 38 37.71 -13.25 34.87
N VAL A 39 37.01 -12.40 34.09
CA VAL A 39 35.59 -12.60 33.77
C VAL A 39 35.45 -13.84 32.88
N THR A 40 34.59 -14.78 33.31
CA THR A 40 34.32 -16.00 32.55
C THR A 40 33.42 -15.64 31.33
N VAL A 41 33.90 -16.00 30.14
CA VAL A 41 33.20 -15.67 28.89
C VAL A 41 33.03 -16.90 28.02
N LYS A 42 31.93 -16.93 27.23
CA LYS A 42 31.73 -17.90 26.14
C LYS A 42 31.90 -17.22 24.80
N LEU A 43 32.49 -17.96 23.86
CA LEU A 43 32.68 -17.55 22.49
C LEU A 43 31.67 -18.27 21.60
N GLN A 44 31.16 -17.56 20.59
CA GLN A 44 30.40 -18.18 19.53
C GLN A 44 30.92 -17.72 18.18
N PRO A 45 30.96 -18.62 17.19
CA PRO A 45 31.40 -18.26 15.85
C PRO A 45 30.40 -17.33 15.18
N VAL A 46 30.90 -16.37 14.41
CA VAL A 46 30.09 -15.52 13.54
C VAL A 46 29.93 -16.18 12.17
N THR A 47 28.79 -15.91 11.51
CA THR A 47 28.52 -16.45 10.18
C THR A 47 28.36 -15.29 9.21
N THR A 48 29.35 -15.12 8.32
CA THR A 48 29.25 -14.14 7.24
C THR A 48 28.66 -14.79 6.00
N GLY A 49 27.68 -14.15 5.40
CA GLY A 49 26.97 -14.67 4.24
C GLY A 49 26.13 -13.60 3.54
N SER A 50 25.43 -14.05 2.53
CA SER A 50 24.53 -13.20 1.74
C SER A 50 23.10 -13.33 2.29
N TYR A 51 22.62 -12.28 2.92
CA TYR A 51 21.32 -12.26 3.58
C TYR A 51 20.42 -11.18 3.02
N SER A 52 19.11 -11.40 3.09
CA SER A 52 18.07 -10.40 2.86
C SER A 52 17.16 -10.32 4.08
N ARG A 53 16.65 -9.13 4.36
CA ARG A 53 15.65 -8.92 5.41
C ARG A 53 14.28 -9.35 4.90
N ASN A 54 13.59 -10.24 5.60
CA ASN A 54 12.18 -10.48 5.35
C ASN A 54 11.37 -9.26 5.79
N LEU A 55 10.57 -8.74 4.88
CA LEU A 55 9.70 -7.58 5.12
C LEU A 55 8.28 -8.08 5.37
N GLN A 56 7.62 -7.52 6.38
CA GLN A 56 6.24 -7.86 6.69
C GLN A 56 5.35 -6.62 6.52
N TYR A 57 4.29 -6.77 5.76
CA TYR A 57 3.31 -5.73 5.49
C TYR A 57 1.91 -6.27 5.61
N SER A 58 0.96 -5.37 5.80
CA SER A 58 -0.47 -5.68 5.74
C SER A 58 -1.07 -4.98 4.53
N GLY A 59 -2.07 -5.62 3.93
CA GLY A 59 -2.72 -5.09 2.75
C GLY A 59 -4.14 -5.62 2.58
N LEU A 60 -4.77 -5.19 1.52
CA LEU A 60 -6.11 -5.61 1.15
C LEU A 60 -6.09 -6.34 -0.19
N ILE A 61 -6.84 -7.42 -0.26
CA ILE A 61 -7.13 -8.08 -1.54
C ILE A 61 -7.95 -7.11 -2.38
N ALA A 62 -7.52 -6.91 -3.61
CA ALA A 62 -8.22 -6.14 -4.63
C ALA A 62 -8.26 -6.93 -5.94
N SER A 63 -9.14 -6.54 -6.84
CA SER A 63 -9.18 -7.07 -8.20
C SER A 63 -8.71 -6.00 -9.18
N ASN A 64 -7.92 -6.37 -10.17
CA ASN A 64 -7.58 -5.48 -11.28
C ASN A 64 -8.75 -5.26 -12.25
N ALA A 65 -9.77 -6.12 -12.16
CA ALA A 65 -11.00 -6.04 -12.94
C ALA A 65 -12.10 -5.23 -12.23
N GLU A 66 -11.78 -4.52 -11.15
CA GLU A 66 -12.72 -3.65 -10.46
C GLU A 66 -12.90 -2.35 -11.25
N ALA A 67 -14.15 -1.99 -11.53
CA ALA A 67 -14.50 -0.80 -12.28
C ALA A 67 -15.72 -0.09 -11.68
N ARG A 68 -15.70 1.24 -11.73
CA ARG A 68 -16.87 2.07 -11.46
C ARG A 68 -17.58 2.34 -12.78
N LEU A 69 -18.80 1.85 -12.88
CA LEU A 69 -19.62 2.00 -14.06
C LEU A 69 -20.46 3.27 -13.96
N SER A 70 -20.45 4.07 -15.01
CA SER A 70 -21.16 5.34 -15.12
C SER A 70 -21.84 5.48 -16.47
N PHE A 71 -22.85 6.32 -16.56
CA PHE A 71 -23.38 6.76 -17.84
C PHE A 71 -22.42 7.78 -18.47
N LYS A 72 -22.30 7.77 -19.78
CA LYS A 72 -21.49 8.74 -20.53
C LYS A 72 -22.23 10.06 -20.80
N ILE A 73 -23.56 10.05 -20.65
CA ILE A 73 -24.44 11.21 -20.75
C ILE A 73 -25.22 11.38 -19.45
N GLY A 74 -25.67 12.60 -19.15
CA GLY A 74 -26.53 12.87 -18.01
C GLY A 74 -28.00 12.57 -18.31
N GLY A 75 -28.76 12.29 -17.27
CA GLY A 75 -30.19 12.05 -17.36
C GLY A 75 -30.79 11.50 -16.08
N ILE A 76 -32.08 11.18 -16.08
CA ILE A 76 -32.75 10.53 -14.96
C ILE A 76 -32.59 9.00 -15.09
N ILE A 77 -32.20 8.33 -14.02
CA ILE A 77 -32.11 6.87 -13.97
C ILE A 77 -33.53 6.31 -14.02
N SER A 78 -33.87 5.67 -15.14
CA SER A 78 -35.17 5.02 -15.30
C SER A 78 -35.23 3.70 -14.54
N LYS A 79 -34.20 2.85 -14.69
CA LYS A 79 -34.17 1.53 -14.05
C LYS A 79 -32.77 1.01 -13.80
N ILE A 80 -32.60 0.31 -12.69
CA ILE A 80 -31.40 -0.46 -12.33
C ILE A 80 -31.81 -1.92 -12.25
N TYR A 81 -31.30 -2.76 -13.14
CA TYR A 81 -31.74 -4.14 -13.36
C TYR A 81 -31.04 -5.14 -12.45
N VAL A 82 -30.11 -4.68 -11.60
CA VAL A 82 -29.24 -5.52 -10.77
C VAL A 82 -29.19 -5.01 -9.34
N LYS A 83 -28.88 -5.92 -8.42
CA LYS A 83 -28.68 -5.64 -6.99
C LYS A 83 -27.22 -5.90 -6.61
N GLU A 84 -26.83 -5.39 -5.45
CA GLU A 84 -25.53 -5.72 -4.84
C GLU A 84 -25.43 -7.24 -4.59
N GLY A 85 -24.30 -7.83 -4.98
CA GLY A 85 -24.06 -9.27 -4.91
C GLY A 85 -24.47 -10.06 -6.14
N ASP A 86 -25.24 -9.48 -7.07
CA ASP A 86 -25.68 -10.17 -8.28
C ASP A 86 -24.50 -10.49 -9.21
N ARG A 87 -24.53 -11.69 -9.78
CA ARG A 87 -23.63 -12.07 -10.87
C ARG A 87 -24.23 -11.66 -12.21
N VAL A 88 -23.40 -11.09 -13.06
CA VAL A 88 -23.80 -10.59 -14.37
C VAL A 88 -22.93 -11.18 -15.47
N ALA A 89 -23.55 -11.41 -16.63
CA ALA A 89 -22.85 -11.87 -17.82
C ALA A 89 -22.37 -10.71 -18.67
N LYS A 90 -21.36 -10.92 -19.51
CA LYS A 90 -20.90 -9.95 -20.50
C LYS A 90 -22.05 -9.49 -21.40
N GLY A 91 -22.16 -8.17 -21.60
CA GLY A 91 -23.21 -7.52 -22.41
C GLY A 91 -24.55 -7.34 -21.68
N GLN A 92 -24.73 -7.91 -20.49
CA GLN A 92 -25.97 -7.77 -19.70
C GLN A 92 -26.23 -6.28 -19.40
N LEU A 93 -27.50 -5.86 -19.57
CA LEU A 93 -27.96 -4.52 -19.22
C LEU A 93 -28.04 -4.42 -17.69
N LEU A 94 -27.37 -3.39 -17.14
CA LEU A 94 -27.28 -3.17 -15.70
C LEU A 94 -28.13 -2.00 -15.24
N ALA A 95 -28.13 -0.91 -16.01
CA ALA A 95 -28.91 0.28 -15.72
C ALA A 95 -29.26 1.03 -17.01
N SER A 96 -30.34 1.79 -17.01
CA SER A 96 -30.75 2.65 -18.12
C SER A 96 -31.24 4.01 -17.61
N LEU A 97 -30.95 5.05 -18.38
CA LEU A 97 -31.61 6.34 -18.27
C LEU A 97 -33.01 6.29 -18.85
N ASP A 98 -33.80 7.33 -18.59
CA ASP A 98 -35.03 7.58 -19.33
C ASP A 98 -34.67 7.89 -20.80
N LEU A 99 -35.17 7.05 -21.71
CA LEU A 99 -34.87 7.13 -23.15
C LEU A 99 -35.86 7.98 -23.92
N THR A 100 -36.91 8.52 -23.31
CA THR A 100 -38.00 9.21 -23.99
C THR A 100 -37.50 10.34 -24.89
N GLU A 101 -36.71 11.24 -24.32
CA GLU A 101 -36.15 12.36 -25.09
C GLU A 101 -35.07 11.88 -26.10
N ILE A 102 -34.24 10.96 -25.69
CA ILE A 102 -33.14 10.41 -26.50
C ILE A 102 -33.70 9.67 -27.72
N ASP A 103 -34.72 8.85 -27.54
CA ASP A 103 -35.39 8.14 -28.64
C ASP A 103 -36.07 9.13 -29.60
N ALA A 104 -36.68 10.22 -29.11
CA ALA A 104 -37.20 11.27 -29.94
C ALA A 104 -36.12 11.96 -30.79
N GLN A 105 -34.95 12.24 -30.22
CA GLN A 105 -33.78 12.80 -30.93
C GLN A 105 -33.29 11.86 -32.03
N VAL A 106 -33.18 10.54 -31.74
CA VAL A 106 -32.82 9.54 -32.76
C VAL A 106 -33.83 9.50 -33.87
N GLN A 107 -35.14 9.52 -33.57
CA GLN A 107 -36.21 9.53 -34.57
C GLN A 107 -36.14 10.78 -35.45
N GLN A 108 -35.95 11.96 -34.85
CA GLN A 108 -35.80 13.22 -35.59
C GLN A 108 -34.59 13.18 -36.54
N ALA A 109 -33.43 12.72 -36.07
CA ALA A 109 -32.22 12.59 -36.89
C ALA A 109 -32.42 11.55 -38.01
N THR A 110 -33.11 10.45 -37.76
CA THR A 110 -33.47 9.45 -38.77
C THR A 110 -34.32 10.06 -39.90
N GLN A 111 -35.35 10.79 -39.54
CA GLN A 111 -36.22 11.46 -40.53
C GLN A 111 -35.46 12.51 -41.39
N ASN A 112 -34.47 13.19 -40.75
CA ASN A 112 -33.65 14.17 -41.48
C ASN A 112 -32.70 13.47 -42.48
N VAL A 113 -32.09 12.33 -42.12
CA VAL A 113 -31.31 11.51 -43.06
C VAL A 113 -32.16 11.04 -44.21
N GLU A 114 -33.35 10.49 -43.94
CA GLU A 114 -34.27 10.02 -45.00
C GLU A 114 -34.68 11.13 -45.94
N LYS A 115 -34.98 12.36 -45.43
CA LYS A 115 -35.26 13.55 -46.25
C LYS A 115 -34.06 13.89 -47.12
N SER A 116 -32.88 14.06 -46.52
CA SER A 116 -31.64 14.44 -47.24
C SER A 116 -31.30 13.43 -48.35
N LYS A 117 -31.50 12.14 -48.08
CA LYS A 117 -31.27 11.06 -49.05
C LYS A 117 -32.23 11.15 -50.26
N ARG A 118 -33.52 11.45 -50.01
CA ARG A 118 -34.47 11.68 -51.12
C ARG A 118 -34.11 12.93 -51.94
N ASP A 119 -33.69 14.01 -51.30
CA ASP A 119 -33.30 15.25 -51.96
C ASP A 119 -32.02 15.06 -52.82
N GLU A 120 -30.99 14.36 -52.28
CA GLU A 120 -29.78 14.00 -53.02
C GLU A 120 -30.11 13.14 -54.24
N GLY A 121 -30.95 12.10 -54.07
CA GLY A 121 -31.38 11.22 -55.17
C GLY A 121 -32.09 11.98 -56.26
N ARG A 122 -32.95 12.96 -55.93
CA ARG A 122 -33.64 13.82 -56.86
C ARG A 122 -32.65 14.69 -57.63
N ILE A 123 -31.75 15.38 -56.94
CA ILE A 123 -30.75 16.25 -57.59
C ILE A 123 -29.75 15.44 -58.42
N THR A 124 -29.40 14.24 -58.00
CA THR A 124 -28.55 13.32 -58.76
C THR A 124 -29.17 12.97 -60.11
N ASN A 125 -30.48 12.72 -60.18
CA ASN A 125 -31.20 12.45 -61.44
C ASN A 125 -31.26 13.68 -62.29
N LEU A 126 -31.59 14.85 -61.73
CA LEU A 126 -31.64 16.15 -62.50
C LEU A 126 -30.26 16.56 -63.02
N TYR A 127 -29.18 16.23 -62.30
CA TYR A 127 -27.82 16.46 -62.80
C TYR A 127 -27.46 15.53 -63.98
N LYS A 128 -27.87 14.28 -63.95
CA LYS A 128 -27.73 13.36 -65.09
C LYS A 128 -28.46 13.84 -66.31
N ASP A 129 -29.64 14.48 -66.10
CA ASP A 129 -30.45 15.03 -67.13
C ASP A 129 -30.01 16.48 -67.55
N THR A 130 -28.84 16.93 -67.05
CA THR A 130 -28.23 18.26 -67.30
C THR A 130 -29.10 19.45 -66.85
N VAL A 131 -30.02 19.23 -65.90
CA VAL A 131 -30.93 20.25 -65.38
C VAL A 131 -30.38 20.88 -64.07
N ALA A 132 -29.64 20.12 -63.26
CA ALA A 132 -29.03 20.64 -62.07
C ALA A 132 -27.53 20.90 -62.25
N SER A 133 -26.94 21.82 -61.43
CA SER A 133 -25.52 22.13 -61.46
C SER A 133 -24.73 21.13 -60.60
N LEU A 134 -23.42 21.01 -60.88
CA LEU A 134 -22.51 20.24 -60.04
C LEU A 134 -22.48 20.74 -58.58
N GLU A 135 -22.56 22.06 -58.42
CA GLU A 135 -22.62 22.68 -57.09
C GLU A 135 -23.87 22.23 -56.31
N GLN A 136 -25.05 22.18 -56.96
CA GLN A 136 -26.27 21.70 -56.32
C GLN A 136 -26.14 20.23 -55.89
N LEU A 137 -25.51 19.38 -56.73
CA LEU A 137 -25.24 17.97 -56.38
C LEU A 137 -24.29 17.85 -55.19
N GLN A 138 -23.20 18.61 -55.20
CA GLN A 138 -22.23 18.60 -54.09
C GLN A 138 -22.85 19.11 -52.79
N ASN A 139 -23.69 20.16 -52.84
CA ASN A 139 -24.36 20.70 -51.67
C ASN A 139 -25.35 19.69 -51.05
N THR A 140 -26.13 18.98 -51.87
CA THR A 140 -27.05 17.94 -51.35
C THR A 140 -26.30 16.74 -50.80
N HIS A 141 -25.20 16.33 -51.42
CA HIS A 141 -24.34 15.30 -50.89
C HIS A 141 -23.74 15.65 -49.52
N THR A 142 -23.24 16.90 -49.38
CA THR A 142 -22.75 17.42 -48.11
C THR A 142 -23.86 17.43 -47.07
N GLN A 143 -25.07 17.83 -47.42
CA GLN A 143 -26.21 17.88 -46.51
C GLN A 143 -26.63 16.49 -46.02
N LEU A 144 -26.60 15.48 -46.91
CA LEU A 144 -26.83 14.07 -46.50
C LEU A 144 -25.74 13.58 -45.53
N SER A 145 -24.48 13.91 -45.80
CA SER A 145 -23.37 13.54 -44.93
C SER A 145 -23.51 14.15 -43.51
N VAL A 146 -23.86 15.45 -43.43
CA VAL A 146 -24.12 16.13 -42.15
C VAL A 146 -25.29 15.49 -41.40
N ALA A 147 -26.38 15.16 -42.09
CA ALA A 147 -27.54 14.50 -41.50
C ALA A 147 -27.18 13.09 -40.98
N ALA A 148 -26.38 12.34 -41.75
CA ALA A 148 -25.92 11.02 -41.35
C ALA A 148 -25.04 11.07 -40.06
N GLU A 149 -24.14 12.06 -39.96
CA GLU A 149 -23.34 12.27 -38.76
C GLU A 149 -24.20 12.67 -37.55
N ALA A 150 -25.21 13.52 -37.75
CA ALA A 150 -26.15 13.86 -36.67
C ALA A 150 -26.93 12.64 -36.16
N LEU A 151 -27.35 11.73 -37.03
CA LEU A 151 -27.96 10.47 -36.64
C LEU A 151 -26.99 9.59 -35.88
N ARG A 152 -25.75 9.51 -36.32
CA ARG A 152 -24.70 8.75 -35.63
C ARG A 152 -24.48 9.25 -34.19
N ILE A 153 -24.46 10.56 -34.00
CA ILE A 153 -24.35 11.19 -32.67
C ILE A 153 -25.55 10.81 -31.78
N ALA A 154 -26.77 10.92 -32.32
CA ALA A 154 -27.98 10.59 -31.57
C ALA A 154 -28.01 9.09 -31.16
N GLN A 155 -27.64 8.18 -32.07
CA GLN A 155 -27.54 6.75 -31.82
C GLN A 155 -26.47 6.44 -30.76
N PHE A 156 -25.35 7.13 -30.83
CA PHE A 156 -24.28 7.02 -29.82
C PHE A 156 -24.79 7.44 -28.44
N ASN A 157 -25.48 8.59 -28.33
CA ASN A 157 -26.07 9.01 -27.06
C ASN A 157 -27.07 7.97 -26.51
N ARG A 158 -27.90 7.40 -27.36
CA ARG A 158 -28.83 6.32 -26.99
C ARG A 158 -28.13 5.09 -26.49
N GLN A 159 -27.05 4.69 -27.13
CA GLN A 159 -26.25 3.55 -26.68
C GLN A 159 -25.62 3.78 -25.28
N TYR A 160 -25.11 4.97 -25.05
CA TYR A 160 -24.45 5.34 -23.78
C TYR A 160 -25.41 5.84 -22.69
N ALA A 161 -26.72 5.91 -22.98
CA ALA A 161 -27.79 5.99 -21.99
C ALA A 161 -28.06 4.66 -21.27
N GLN A 162 -27.26 3.65 -21.55
CA GLN A 162 -27.33 2.31 -20.94
C GLN A 162 -25.97 1.90 -20.41
N ILE A 163 -25.94 1.35 -19.21
CA ILE A 163 -24.75 0.68 -18.66
C ILE A 163 -24.87 -0.80 -18.90
N ARG A 164 -23.88 -1.38 -19.58
CA ARG A 164 -23.78 -2.83 -19.83
C ARG A 164 -22.48 -3.37 -19.26
N ALA A 165 -22.49 -4.61 -18.78
CA ALA A 165 -21.29 -5.29 -18.30
C ALA A 165 -20.31 -5.53 -19.48
N ALA A 166 -19.07 -5.07 -19.35
CA ALA A 166 -18.00 -5.27 -20.33
C ALA A 166 -17.52 -6.72 -20.37
N GLU A 167 -17.60 -7.40 -19.24
CA GLU A 167 -17.22 -8.80 -19.04
C GLU A 167 -18.14 -9.47 -17.99
N GLY A 168 -18.00 -10.77 -17.77
CA GLY A 168 -18.68 -11.48 -16.68
C GLY A 168 -18.12 -11.08 -15.32
N GLY A 169 -19.00 -10.92 -14.32
CA GLY A 169 -18.56 -10.47 -13.01
C GLY A 169 -19.64 -10.40 -11.95
N ALA A 170 -19.43 -9.57 -10.94
CA ALA A 170 -20.38 -9.33 -9.86
C ALA A 170 -20.51 -7.83 -9.55
N ILE A 171 -21.71 -7.43 -9.16
CA ILE A 171 -21.96 -6.07 -8.65
C ILE A 171 -21.53 -6.01 -7.19
N LEU A 172 -20.60 -5.11 -6.86
CA LEU A 172 -20.13 -4.91 -5.49
C LEU A 172 -21.01 -3.93 -4.74
N GLN A 173 -21.36 -2.80 -5.38
CA GLN A 173 -22.09 -1.72 -4.74
C GLN A 173 -22.92 -0.93 -5.75
N LYS A 174 -24.06 -0.42 -5.28
CA LYS A 174 -24.94 0.50 -5.98
C LYS A 174 -24.88 1.87 -5.29
N PHE A 175 -24.46 2.92 -6.00
CA PHE A 175 -24.28 4.27 -5.45
C PHE A 175 -25.52 5.14 -5.58
N LEU A 176 -26.37 4.91 -6.59
CA LEU A 176 -27.54 5.71 -6.91
C LEU A 176 -28.79 4.86 -7.09
N ASN A 177 -29.96 5.48 -6.99
CA ASN A 177 -31.25 4.82 -7.09
C ASN A 177 -32.01 5.22 -8.36
N GLU A 178 -33.06 4.46 -8.68
CA GLU A 178 -34.01 4.78 -9.73
C GLU A 178 -34.71 6.11 -9.42
N GLY A 179 -34.97 6.91 -10.43
CA GLY A 179 -35.58 8.25 -10.31
C GLY A 179 -34.60 9.38 -10.00
N GLU A 180 -33.35 9.09 -9.65
CA GLU A 180 -32.32 10.11 -9.38
C GLU A 180 -31.76 10.68 -10.70
N TYR A 181 -31.47 11.98 -10.71
CA TYR A 181 -30.72 12.60 -11.80
C TYR A 181 -29.23 12.33 -11.63
N VAL A 182 -28.57 11.88 -12.68
CA VAL A 182 -27.14 11.59 -12.72
C VAL A 182 -26.44 12.44 -13.78
N ALA A 183 -25.33 13.05 -13.40
CA ALA A 183 -24.44 13.73 -14.37
C ALA A 183 -23.55 12.70 -15.10
N ALA A 184 -23.12 13.05 -16.32
CA ALA A 184 -22.18 12.22 -17.07
C ALA A 184 -20.91 11.92 -16.26
N GLY A 185 -20.47 10.65 -16.25
CA GLY A 185 -19.27 10.20 -15.55
C GLY A 185 -19.44 9.94 -14.05
N THR A 186 -20.60 10.22 -13.46
CA THR A 186 -20.87 9.89 -12.07
C THR A 186 -21.02 8.37 -11.90
N ALA A 187 -20.33 7.80 -10.92
CA ALA A 187 -20.40 6.36 -10.63
C ALA A 187 -21.81 5.95 -10.18
N VAL A 188 -22.38 4.95 -10.84
CA VAL A 188 -23.70 4.38 -10.54
C VAL A 188 -23.58 3.03 -9.87
N LEU A 189 -22.68 2.18 -10.38
CA LEU A 189 -22.43 0.82 -9.91
C LEU A 189 -20.93 0.60 -9.75
N GLN A 190 -20.56 -0.19 -8.74
CA GLN A 190 -19.23 -0.76 -8.62
C GLN A 190 -19.28 -2.22 -9.05
N PHE A 191 -18.45 -2.56 -10.00
CA PHE A 191 -18.41 -3.87 -10.64
C PHE A 191 -17.05 -4.52 -10.43
N ASN A 192 -17.02 -5.83 -10.24
CA ASN A 192 -15.81 -6.64 -10.22
C ASN A 192 -15.90 -7.73 -11.27
N GLY A 193 -15.03 -7.68 -12.28
CA GLY A 193 -14.89 -8.74 -13.28
C GLY A 193 -14.31 -10.02 -12.65
N THR A 194 -14.81 -11.16 -13.09
CA THR A 194 -14.38 -12.48 -12.57
C THR A 194 -13.74 -13.37 -13.63
N GLU A 195 -13.68 -12.93 -14.89
CA GLU A 195 -13.13 -13.72 -16.00
C GLU A 195 -11.59 -13.84 -15.90
N LYS A 196 -10.93 -12.84 -15.32
CA LYS A 196 -9.52 -12.88 -15.02
C LYS A 196 -9.32 -13.04 -13.52
N ASN A 197 -8.71 -14.14 -13.11
CA ASN A 197 -8.28 -14.35 -11.71
C ASN A 197 -7.15 -13.37 -11.29
N ASP A 198 -7.26 -12.11 -11.69
CA ASP A 198 -6.25 -11.06 -11.49
C ASP A 198 -6.41 -10.46 -10.08
N TRP A 199 -6.27 -11.30 -9.07
CA TRP A 199 -6.27 -10.86 -7.70
C TRP A 199 -4.92 -10.30 -7.32
N VAL A 200 -4.94 -9.13 -6.71
CA VAL A 200 -3.74 -8.45 -6.22
C VAL A 200 -3.92 -8.06 -4.76
N VAL A 201 -2.81 -8.01 -4.04
CA VAL A 201 -2.74 -7.35 -2.75
C VAL A 201 -2.12 -5.98 -2.96
N ARG A 202 -2.80 -4.93 -2.50
CA ARG A 202 -2.32 -3.55 -2.52
C ARG A 202 -1.90 -3.13 -1.12
N PHE A 203 -0.70 -2.59 -1.01
CA PHE A 203 -0.14 -2.08 0.23
C PHE A 203 0.89 -0.99 -0.05
N GLY A 204 1.22 -0.21 0.99
CA GLY A 204 2.25 0.82 0.91
C GLY A 204 3.52 0.38 1.61
N VAL A 205 4.67 0.67 1.03
CA VAL A 205 5.99 0.41 1.62
C VAL A 205 6.72 1.72 1.90
N SER A 206 7.67 1.70 2.85
CA SER A 206 8.55 2.84 3.10
C SER A 206 9.56 3.04 1.95
N ASP A 207 10.13 4.22 1.85
CA ASP A 207 11.22 4.55 0.92
C ASP A 207 12.41 3.60 1.04
N ARG A 208 12.79 3.28 2.28
CA ARG A 208 13.89 2.35 2.58
C ARG A 208 13.63 0.94 2.05
N ASP A 209 12.40 0.46 2.21
CA ASP A 209 12.04 -0.90 1.78
C ASP A 209 11.76 -0.93 0.28
N TRP A 210 11.22 0.15 -0.30
CA TRP A 210 11.06 0.30 -1.73
C TRP A 210 12.40 0.17 -2.49
N ALA A 211 13.47 0.77 -1.94
CA ALA A 211 14.80 0.75 -2.56
C ALA A 211 15.41 -0.67 -2.68
N VAL A 212 14.98 -1.62 -1.87
CA VAL A 212 15.50 -3.00 -1.88
C VAL A 212 14.57 -4.01 -2.57
N LEU A 213 13.30 -3.66 -2.76
CA LEU A 213 12.30 -4.48 -3.45
C LEU A 213 12.46 -4.37 -4.97
N LYS A 214 12.07 -5.43 -5.67
CA LYS A 214 12.06 -5.49 -7.13
C LYS A 214 10.80 -6.20 -7.63
N LYS A 215 10.38 -5.85 -8.84
CA LYS A 215 9.38 -6.65 -9.56
C LYS A 215 9.89 -8.08 -9.73
N GLY A 216 9.02 -9.05 -9.45
CA GLY A 216 9.35 -10.47 -9.44
C GLY A 216 9.77 -11.01 -8.08
N ASP A 217 9.96 -10.17 -7.06
CA ASP A 217 10.25 -10.65 -5.71
C ASP A 217 9.08 -11.49 -5.18
N PRO A 218 9.36 -12.66 -4.58
CA PRO A 218 8.33 -13.54 -4.06
C PRO A 218 7.73 -12.99 -2.76
N ALA A 219 6.42 -13.26 -2.63
CA ALA A 219 5.63 -12.93 -1.45
C ALA A 219 4.87 -14.16 -0.96
N ILE A 220 4.81 -14.31 0.35
CA ILE A 220 3.88 -15.24 1.01
C ILE A 220 2.76 -14.40 1.59
N VAL A 221 1.53 -14.70 1.19
CA VAL A 221 0.33 -13.99 1.62
C VAL A 221 -0.50 -14.88 2.50
N THR A 222 -0.83 -14.40 3.70
CA THR A 222 -1.77 -15.03 4.62
C THR A 222 -3.01 -14.15 4.70
N ILE A 223 -4.18 -14.70 4.40
CA ILE A 223 -5.46 -13.98 4.40
C ILE A 223 -6.19 -14.36 5.69
N ASP A 224 -6.69 -13.38 6.44
CA ASP A 224 -7.34 -13.61 7.72
C ASP A 224 -8.58 -14.53 7.62
N ALA A 225 -9.28 -14.46 6.47
CA ALA A 225 -10.38 -15.38 6.18
C ALA A 225 -9.95 -16.85 5.96
N TYR A 226 -8.65 -17.12 5.76
CA TYR A 226 -8.08 -18.43 5.50
C TYR A 226 -6.78 -18.64 6.28
N PRO A 227 -6.81 -18.67 7.63
CA PRO A 227 -5.62 -18.62 8.48
C PRO A 227 -4.67 -19.82 8.30
N ASP A 228 -5.21 -20.98 7.94
CA ASP A 228 -4.44 -22.21 7.77
C ASP A 228 -3.83 -22.35 6.36
N GLN A 229 -4.08 -21.38 5.47
CA GLN A 229 -3.61 -21.44 4.08
C GLN A 229 -2.67 -20.29 3.77
N ARG A 230 -1.51 -20.63 3.20
CA ARG A 230 -0.55 -19.67 2.65
C ARG A 230 -0.70 -19.61 1.14
N PHE A 231 -0.80 -18.40 0.63
CA PHE A 231 -0.87 -18.14 -0.79
C PHE A 231 0.48 -17.59 -1.25
N THR A 232 0.93 -18.02 -2.41
CA THR A 232 2.15 -17.48 -3.03
C THR A 232 1.80 -16.36 -3.99
N GLY A 233 2.61 -15.32 -3.99
CA GLY A 233 2.47 -14.21 -4.92
C GLY A 233 3.81 -13.67 -5.38
N LEU A 234 3.78 -12.78 -6.36
CA LEU A 234 4.93 -12.08 -6.89
C LEU A 234 4.63 -10.59 -6.95
N ILE A 235 5.62 -9.75 -6.68
CA ILE A 235 5.51 -8.31 -6.90
C ILE A 235 5.40 -8.06 -8.40
N THR A 236 4.27 -7.51 -8.85
CA THR A 236 4.02 -7.22 -10.27
C THR A 236 4.11 -5.75 -10.59
N LYS A 237 3.81 -4.88 -9.60
CA LYS A 237 3.82 -3.44 -9.80
C LYS A 237 4.34 -2.72 -8.58
N MET A 238 5.15 -1.70 -8.82
CA MET A 238 5.68 -0.78 -7.82
C MET A 238 5.51 0.64 -8.33
N ALA A 239 5.01 1.53 -7.48
CA ALA A 239 4.89 2.94 -7.82
C ALA A 239 6.28 3.61 -7.86
N GLU A 240 6.48 4.50 -8.83
CA GLU A 240 7.72 5.30 -8.95
C GLU A 240 7.68 6.58 -8.09
N GLY A 241 6.54 6.90 -7.52
CA GLY A 241 6.35 8.05 -6.63
C GLY A 241 5.60 7.67 -5.37
N ALA A 242 5.89 8.36 -4.28
CA ALA A 242 5.17 8.19 -3.03
C ALA A 242 3.78 8.83 -3.11
N ASP A 243 2.81 8.21 -2.48
CA ASP A 243 1.50 8.81 -2.25
C ASP A 243 1.64 10.02 -1.30
N PRO A 244 1.14 11.21 -1.69
CA PRO A 244 1.34 12.44 -0.92
C PRO A 244 0.62 12.46 0.44
N VAL A 245 -0.37 11.61 0.64
CA VAL A 245 -1.14 11.53 1.88
C VAL A 245 -0.49 10.55 2.86
N SER A 246 -0.16 9.36 2.40
CA SER A 246 0.41 8.30 3.25
C SER A 246 1.94 8.32 3.31
N SER A 247 2.60 9.06 2.42
CA SER A 247 4.07 9.08 2.26
C SER A 247 4.67 7.69 2.04
N THR A 248 3.90 6.78 1.42
CA THR A 248 4.34 5.42 1.10
C THR A 248 4.32 5.18 -0.40
N TYR A 249 5.10 4.20 -0.85
CA TYR A 249 5.10 3.76 -2.24
C TYR A 249 4.14 2.58 -2.40
N ALA A 250 3.17 2.71 -3.30
CA ALA A 250 2.22 1.65 -3.55
C ALA A 250 2.88 0.45 -4.25
N VAL A 251 2.64 -0.74 -3.74
CA VAL A 251 3.12 -2.01 -4.29
C VAL A 251 1.93 -2.94 -4.49
N GLU A 252 1.93 -3.65 -5.62
CA GLU A 252 0.95 -4.69 -5.92
C GLU A 252 1.64 -6.06 -6.03
N VAL A 253 1.09 -7.02 -5.31
CA VAL A 253 1.48 -8.43 -5.37
C VAL A 253 0.34 -9.21 -6.00
N THR A 254 0.59 -9.87 -7.13
CA THR A 254 -0.40 -10.77 -7.74
C THR A 254 -0.45 -12.07 -6.95
N VAL A 255 -1.66 -12.53 -6.65
CA VAL A 255 -1.91 -13.72 -5.83
C VAL A 255 -2.92 -14.64 -6.54
N SER A 256 -2.60 -15.94 -6.58
CA SER A 256 -3.54 -16.95 -7.09
C SER A 256 -4.48 -17.43 -5.98
N PRO A 257 -5.80 -17.47 -6.20
CA PRO A 257 -6.77 -17.90 -5.19
C PRO A 257 -6.70 -19.39 -4.84
N ALA A 258 -5.97 -20.22 -5.59
CA ALA A 258 -5.77 -21.64 -5.33
C ALA A 258 -7.10 -22.40 -5.01
N GLY A 259 -8.17 -22.11 -5.76
CA GLY A 259 -9.48 -22.70 -5.58
C GLY A 259 -10.36 -22.09 -4.48
N ARG A 260 -9.87 -21.07 -3.77
CA ARG A 260 -10.66 -20.32 -2.77
C ARG A 260 -11.38 -19.14 -3.42
N ARG A 261 -12.46 -18.71 -2.80
CA ARG A 261 -13.20 -17.52 -3.22
C ARG A 261 -12.58 -16.28 -2.58
N PHE A 262 -11.98 -15.41 -3.41
CA PHE A 262 -11.57 -14.10 -2.95
C PHE A 262 -12.68 -13.07 -3.12
N ALA A 263 -12.66 -12.07 -2.27
CA ALA A 263 -13.48 -10.88 -2.38
C ALA A 263 -12.60 -9.63 -2.18
N PRO A 264 -12.88 -8.52 -2.87
CA PRO A 264 -12.20 -7.26 -2.59
C PRO A 264 -12.41 -6.84 -1.13
N GLY A 265 -11.36 -6.28 -0.52
CA GLY A 265 -11.41 -5.84 0.87
C GLY A 265 -11.03 -6.90 1.90
N LEU A 266 -10.75 -8.14 1.53
CA LEU A 266 -10.19 -9.13 2.46
C LEU A 266 -8.84 -8.64 2.97
N PHE A 267 -8.67 -8.65 4.29
CA PHE A 267 -7.42 -8.28 4.94
C PHE A 267 -6.40 -9.41 4.86
N CYS A 268 -5.15 -9.05 4.64
CA CYS A 268 -4.07 -10.03 4.54
C CYS A 268 -2.74 -9.47 5.04
N THR A 269 -1.88 -10.39 5.45
CA THR A 269 -0.48 -10.13 5.81
C THR A 269 0.44 -10.71 4.74
N LEU A 270 1.44 -9.92 4.33
CA LEU A 270 2.44 -10.33 3.36
C LEU A 270 3.80 -10.47 4.03
N GLN A 271 4.51 -11.52 3.67
CA GLN A 271 5.93 -11.69 3.93
C GLN A 271 6.67 -11.62 2.60
N LEU A 272 7.39 -10.53 2.37
CA LEU A 272 8.16 -10.30 1.17
C LEU A 272 9.60 -10.78 1.37
N GLN A 273 10.16 -11.41 0.35
CA GLN A 273 11.53 -11.88 0.32
C GLN A 273 12.29 -11.13 -0.77
N PRO A 274 12.91 -9.98 -0.45
CA PRO A 274 13.67 -9.23 -1.43
C PRO A 274 14.78 -10.08 -2.06
N SER A 275 14.89 -10.04 -3.37
CA SER A 275 16.00 -10.66 -4.11
C SER A 275 17.32 -9.92 -3.90
N SER A 276 17.26 -8.67 -3.48
CA SER A 276 18.43 -7.88 -3.09
C SER A 276 19.05 -8.46 -1.84
N ARG A 277 20.28 -8.95 -1.96
CA ARG A 277 21.05 -9.52 -0.85
C ARG A 277 22.24 -8.64 -0.53
N GLN A 278 22.56 -8.58 0.76
CA GLN A 278 23.74 -7.88 1.27
C GLN A 278 24.65 -8.89 1.96
N THR A 279 25.96 -8.70 1.85
CA THR A 279 26.91 -9.47 2.65
C THR A 279 26.87 -8.95 4.07
N LEU A 280 26.39 -9.77 4.99
CA LEU A 280 26.22 -9.42 6.40
C LEU A 280 26.85 -10.50 7.28
N THR A 281 27.24 -10.10 8.48
CA THR A 281 27.74 -11.01 9.50
C THR A 281 26.64 -11.22 10.55
N LEU A 282 26.19 -12.46 10.71
CA LEU A 282 25.22 -12.81 11.75
C LEU A 282 25.95 -13.11 13.06
N ILE A 283 25.50 -12.46 14.11
CA ILE A 283 25.94 -12.69 15.48
C ILE A 283 24.75 -13.06 16.37
N PRO A 284 24.93 -13.84 17.43
CA PRO A 284 23.88 -14.05 18.42
C PRO A 284 23.48 -12.74 19.09
N ALA A 285 22.19 -12.57 19.41
CA ALA A 285 21.69 -11.35 20.05
C ALA A 285 22.36 -11.09 21.42
N GLU A 286 22.74 -12.16 22.11
CA GLU A 286 23.43 -12.14 23.39
C GLU A 286 24.85 -11.53 23.32
N ALA A 287 25.45 -11.45 22.14
CA ALA A 287 26.76 -10.84 21.93
C ALA A 287 26.74 -9.31 21.95
N LEU A 288 25.55 -8.70 21.83
CA LEU A 288 25.40 -7.24 21.84
C LEU A 288 25.51 -6.72 23.29
N ALA A 289 26.51 -5.89 23.55
CA ALA A 289 26.70 -5.27 24.87
C ALA A 289 25.80 -4.05 25.06
N GLU A 290 25.79 -3.17 24.06
CA GLU A 290 25.04 -1.91 24.03
C GLU A 290 24.58 -1.66 22.60
N GLY A 291 23.42 -1.03 22.39
CA GLY A 291 22.96 -0.69 21.06
C GLY A 291 21.80 0.31 21.07
N ASP A 292 21.74 1.13 20.04
CA ASP A 292 20.69 2.14 19.80
C ASP A 292 19.73 1.76 18.67
N GLY A 293 19.80 0.50 18.20
CA GLY A 293 19.02 -0.01 17.08
C GLY A 293 19.63 0.23 15.70
N LYS A 294 20.61 1.12 15.55
CA LYS A 294 21.38 1.35 14.31
C LYS A 294 22.84 0.94 14.47
N THR A 295 23.41 1.24 15.61
CA THR A 295 24.79 0.87 15.98
C THR A 295 24.77 0.10 17.30
N GLY A 296 25.84 -0.61 17.55
CA GLY A 296 26.01 -1.33 18.80
C GLY A 296 27.46 -1.67 19.05
N TYR A 297 27.72 -2.30 20.19
CA TYR A 297 29.06 -2.73 20.57
C TYR A 297 29.07 -4.23 20.86
N VAL A 298 30.09 -4.89 20.36
CA VAL A 298 30.38 -6.29 20.65
C VAL A 298 31.80 -6.45 21.12
N TYR A 299 32.03 -7.43 21.96
CA TYR A 299 33.39 -7.78 22.45
C TYR A 299 33.94 -8.98 21.70
N THR A 300 35.19 -8.86 21.31
CA THR A 300 36.00 -9.93 20.72
C THR A 300 37.26 -10.16 21.54
N LEU A 301 37.91 -11.30 21.42
CA LEU A 301 39.20 -11.53 22.04
C LEU A 301 40.31 -10.85 21.22
N ASN A 302 41.29 -10.30 21.93
CA ASN A 302 42.56 -9.90 21.34
C ASN A 302 43.43 -11.12 20.99
N ALA A 303 44.54 -10.91 20.28
CA ALA A 303 45.45 -11.96 19.88
C ALA A 303 46.05 -12.71 21.07
N ASP A 304 46.14 -12.09 22.24
CA ASP A 304 46.64 -12.68 23.49
C ASP A 304 45.67 -13.68 24.15
N LYS A 305 44.41 -13.74 23.64
CA LYS A 305 43.29 -14.55 24.17
C LYS A 305 42.99 -14.33 25.68
N LYS A 306 43.48 -13.25 26.25
CA LYS A 306 43.27 -12.89 27.65
C LYS A 306 42.56 -11.54 27.83
N THR A 307 42.65 -10.66 26.86
CA THR A 307 42.02 -9.36 26.89
C THR A 307 40.98 -9.23 25.80
N VAL A 308 40.09 -8.26 25.95
CA VAL A 308 38.96 -8.03 25.02
C VAL A 308 39.15 -6.73 24.25
N LYS A 309 38.55 -6.70 23.05
CA LYS A 309 38.42 -5.53 22.23
C LYS A 309 36.95 -5.19 22.04
N LYS A 310 36.57 -3.97 22.35
CA LYS A 310 35.24 -3.45 22.10
C LYS A 310 35.17 -2.97 20.63
N ASN A 311 34.33 -3.58 19.81
CA ASN A 311 34.15 -3.23 18.41
C ASN A 311 32.78 -2.58 18.22
N GLN A 312 32.75 -1.44 17.59
CA GLN A 312 31.51 -0.81 17.15
C GLN A 312 31.00 -1.50 15.90
N VAL A 313 29.74 -1.83 15.86
CA VAL A 313 29.09 -2.53 14.75
C VAL A 313 27.90 -1.74 14.22
N ALA A 314 27.68 -1.77 12.91
CA ALA A 314 26.48 -1.23 12.31
C ALA A 314 25.43 -2.34 12.17
N ILE A 315 24.28 -2.16 12.79
CA ILE A 315 23.19 -3.13 12.81
C ILE A 315 22.33 -2.93 11.53
N ALA A 316 22.24 -3.95 10.69
CA ALA A 316 21.38 -3.92 9.51
C ALA A 316 19.93 -4.26 9.89
N PHE A 317 19.71 -5.38 10.59
CA PHE A 317 18.41 -5.79 11.11
C PHE A 317 18.55 -6.90 12.18
N LEU A 318 17.44 -7.11 12.91
CA LEU A 318 17.32 -8.24 13.84
C LEU A 318 16.52 -9.37 13.18
N GLN A 319 16.93 -10.60 13.39
CA GLN A 319 16.27 -11.80 12.87
C GLN A 319 16.21 -12.87 13.97
N LYS A 320 15.06 -13.01 14.61
CA LYS A 320 14.87 -13.92 15.77
C LYS A 320 15.90 -13.66 16.86
N ASP A 321 16.77 -14.64 17.10
CA ASP A 321 17.84 -14.69 18.09
C ASP A 321 19.20 -14.17 17.58
N LYS A 322 19.24 -13.64 16.34
CA LYS A 322 20.46 -13.15 15.69
C LYS A 322 20.35 -11.70 15.26
N ILE A 323 21.48 -11.04 15.22
CA ILE A 323 21.65 -9.68 14.73
C ILE A 323 22.47 -9.75 13.45
N ALA A 324 21.96 -9.15 12.37
CA ALA A 324 22.69 -8.97 11.14
C ALA A 324 23.48 -7.65 11.20
N VAL A 325 24.79 -7.75 11.06
CA VAL A 325 25.75 -6.65 11.15
C VAL A 325 26.31 -6.38 9.75
N SER A 326 26.29 -5.13 9.32
CA SER A 326 26.79 -4.70 8.00
C SER A 326 28.26 -4.31 7.99
N SER A 327 28.81 -3.86 9.11
CA SER A 327 30.22 -3.47 9.23
C SER A 327 30.70 -3.52 10.69
N GLY A 328 32.03 -3.55 10.89
CA GLY A 328 32.65 -3.55 12.21
C GLY A 328 33.10 -4.91 12.70
N LEU A 329 32.88 -5.98 11.91
CA LEU A 329 33.34 -7.34 12.21
C LEU A 329 34.15 -7.96 11.06
N GLU A 330 34.82 -7.13 10.28
CA GLU A 330 35.72 -7.57 9.22
C GLU A 330 36.87 -8.38 9.86
N ASN A 331 37.05 -9.62 9.40
CA ASN A 331 38.05 -10.55 9.93
C ASN A 331 37.83 -11.08 11.36
N VAL A 332 36.66 -10.82 11.96
CA VAL A 332 36.27 -11.43 13.24
C VAL A 332 35.67 -12.80 12.97
N ARG A 333 36.15 -13.83 13.67
CA ARG A 333 35.63 -15.20 13.57
C ARG A 333 34.69 -15.57 14.71
N GLU A 334 34.88 -14.97 15.90
CA GLU A 334 34.15 -15.29 17.12
C GLU A 334 33.84 -14.02 17.90
N VAL A 335 32.67 -13.97 18.54
CA VAL A 335 32.23 -12.93 19.43
C VAL A 335 31.92 -13.51 20.81
N ILE A 336 32.06 -12.67 21.84
CA ILE A 336 31.72 -13.04 23.20
C ILE A 336 30.20 -12.94 23.38
N THR A 337 29.58 -14.01 23.92
CA THR A 337 28.13 -14.10 24.12
C THR A 337 27.71 -14.19 25.59
N SER A 338 28.61 -14.62 26.48
CA SER A 338 28.33 -14.69 27.92
C SER A 338 29.30 -13.79 28.69
N GLY A 339 28.80 -13.16 29.75
CA GLY A 339 29.60 -12.25 30.59
C GLY A 339 29.69 -10.83 30.01
N VAL A 340 29.07 -10.56 28.87
CA VAL A 340 29.18 -9.30 28.12
C VAL A 340 28.87 -8.06 28.99
N GLY A 341 27.87 -8.11 29.85
CA GLY A 341 27.47 -7.01 30.74
C GLY A 341 28.49 -6.63 31.82
N TYR A 342 29.49 -7.48 32.03
CA TYR A 342 30.56 -7.23 33.02
C TYR A 342 31.88 -6.82 32.37
N LEU A 343 31.92 -6.75 31.02
CA LEU A 343 33.16 -6.46 30.31
C LEU A 343 33.36 -4.95 30.12
N THR A 344 34.62 -4.55 30.30
CA THR A 344 35.16 -3.27 29.89
C THR A 344 36.37 -3.51 28.98
N GLU A 345 36.87 -2.50 28.29
CA GLU A 345 38.06 -2.65 27.43
C GLU A 345 39.32 -3.12 28.18
N LYS A 346 39.34 -2.98 29.50
CA LYS A 346 40.45 -3.37 30.35
C LYS A 346 40.25 -4.74 31.02
N SER A 347 39.12 -5.39 30.79
CA SER A 347 38.81 -6.66 31.45
C SER A 347 39.73 -7.78 30.98
N ILE A 348 40.22 -8.57 31.96
CA ILE A 348 40.89 -9.87 31.74
C ILE A 348 39.81 -10.92 31.68
N VAL A 349 39.87 -11.83 30.72
CA VAL A 349 38.84 -12.85 30.50
C VAL A 349 39.42 -14.27 30.53
N LYS A 350 38.57 -15.20 30.93
CA LYS A 350 38.82 -16.63 30.83
C LYS A 350 37.73 -17.30 30.01
N THR A 351 38.12 -17.92 28.92
CA THR A 351 37.16 -18.63 28.02
C THR A 351 36.74 -19.96 28.64
N VAL A 352 35.44 -20.25 28.58
CA VAL A 352 34.87 -21.56 28.91
C VAL A 352 34.16 -22.06 27.65
N ASN A 353 34.43 -23.33 27.33
CA ASN A 353 33.81 -24.01 26.19
C ASN A 353 32.34 -24.29 26.44
#